data_83e183c4735f8f02b6d581ae3f20c153
#
_entry.id   83e183c4735f8f02b6d581ae3f20c153
#
_cell.length_a   1.000
_cell.length_b   1.000
_cell.length_c   1.000
_cell.angle_alpha   90.00
_cell.angle_beta   90.00
_cell.angle_gamma   90.00
#
_symmetry.space_group_name_H-M   'P 1'
#
loop_
_entity.id
_entity.type
_entity.pdbx_description
1 polymer ?
#
loop_
_entity_poly.entity_id
_entity_poly.type
_entity_poly.pdbx_seq_one_letter_code
_entity_poly.pdbx_strand_id
1 'polypeptide(L)'
;LVSFMGLALIYLALILVTNRFWIATLVFGVALTAFGVANSIKVQLRNEPIIPADLTFVSGGDTGSIMSFVPKSSQAFVNGAINFVIWFAIIAFALFVLDGRRRFIHCSWRHPIANAKNIIGNIFRVLAAVLSVVLLSAYAMGLGTPGSNVYKWAKDNGYEPQLWNAIGDAQANNPATTFLSLSKVKAMDKPDNYSQKTMQSLAKKYAQEAQAINHTRSGELTDNTVIMILSETFSDPTRVPGVSFSLDPIPNIRNIKNTTTSGLMLSPGYGGGTANIEYQALTGLNLANFNDSLIVPYQQLVPNQNDPYSFNQIWMKKYGKNASTAVHPFQQSMYLRNINYRKFGFSYLYTLDSKIPLKHTGCIDRSPYVSDSEAYQSILDLLDRQQDSKSSQFLQLVTMQNHMPYGDYYDNNEFSDANISEDLSDGERWNINT
;
A
#
# COMPACT_ATOMS: atom_id res chain seq x y z
N LEU A 1 -13.82 2.68 25.20
CA LEU A 1 -14.08 4.13 25.25
C LEU A 1 -13.32 4.86 24.14
N VAL A 2 -12.04 4.59 23.91
CA VAL A 2 -11.18 5.27 22.92
C VAL A 2 -11.76 5.14 21.49
N SER A 3 -12.10 3.92 21.06
CA SER A 3 -12.71 3.69 19.74
C SER A 3 -14.04 4.42 19.56
N PHE A 4 -14.87 4.42 20.62
CA PHE A 4 -16.15 5.15 20.62
C PHE A 4 -15.92 6.65 20.44
N MET A 5 -14.96 7.24 21.16
CA MET A 5 -14.65 8.67 21.06
C MET A 5 -14.23 9.04 19.64
N GLY A 6 -13.33 8.26 19.02
CA GLY A 6 -12.91 8.50 17.64
C GLY A 6 -14.07 8.47 16.65
N LEU A 7 -14.89 7.41 16.71
CA LEU A 7 -16.07 7.27 15.84
C LEU A 7 -17.11 8.36 16.09
N ALA A 8 -17.34 8.73 17.36
CA ALA A 8 -18.26 9.80 17.74
C ALA A 8 -17.81 11.16 17.21
N LEU A 9 -16.50 11.47 17.23
CA LEU A 9 -15.97 12.71 16.67
C LEU A 9 -16.12 12.75 15.14
N ILE A 10 -15.90 11.64 14.43
CA ILE A 10 -16.12 11.54 12.99
C ILE A 10 -17.61 11.79 12.68
N TYR A 11 -18.49 11.13 13.42
CA TYR A 11 -19.94 11.26 13.21
C TYR A 11 -20.43 12.68 13.53
N LEU A 12 -19.96 13.27 14.62
CA LEU A 12 -20.27 14.66 14.98
C LEU A 12 -19.82 15.65 13.90
N ALA A 13 -18.60 15.48 13.40
CA ALA A 13 -18.08 16.30 12.31
C ALA A 13 -18.98 16.21 11.06
N LEU A 14 -19.41 14.99 10.69
CA LEU A 14 -20.33 14.79 9.56
C LEU A 14 -21.69 15.47 9.77
N ILE A 15 -22.27 15.37 10.98
CA ILE A 15 -23.54 16.05 11.32
C ILE A 15 -23.40 17.57 11.17
N LEU A 16 -22.35 18.15 11.72
CA LEU A 16 -22.14 19.59 11.71
C LEU A 16 -21.79 20.14 10.32
N VAL A 17 -20.97 19.41 9.57
CA VAL A 17 -20.63 19.77 8.18
C VAL A 17 -21.85 19.69 7.26
N THR A 18 -22.59 18.59 7.30
CA THR A 18 -23.76 18.39 6.43
C THR A 18 -24.97 19.19 6.88
N ASN A 19 -25.06 19.48 8.17
CA ASN A 19 -26.23 20.02 8.86
C ASN A 19 -27.52 19.17 8.66
N ARG A 20 -27.34 17.86 8.45
CA ARG A 20 -28.40 16.90 8.15
C ARG A 20 -28.15 15.60 8.89
N PHE A 21 -28.91 15.34 9.96
CA PHE A 21 -28.72 14.16 10.81
C PHE A 21 -28.76 12.85 10.00
N TRP A 22 -29.85 12.59 9.28
CA TRP A 22 -30.02 11.34 8.54
C TRP A 22 -29.08 11.19 7.36
N ILE A 23 -28.67 12.29 6.71
CA ILE A 23 -27.64 12.24 5.66
C ILE A 23 -26.28 11.89 6.28
N ALA A 24 -25.93 12.52 7.40
CA ALA A 24 -24.68 12.19 8.10
C ALA A 24 -24.68 10.74 8.57
N THR A 25 -25.82 10.25 9.09
CA THR A 25 -26.00 8.86 9.51
C THR A 25 -25.79 7.90 8.34
N LEU A 26 -26.39 8.20 7.18
CA LEU A 26 -26.23 7.37 5.99
C LEU A 26 -24.77 7.36 5.53
N VAL A 27 -24.14 8.51 5.38
CA VAL A 27 -22.73 8.61 4.95
C VAL A 27 -21.80 7.89 5.91
N PHE A 28 -22.01 8.09 7.21
CA PHE A 28 -21.21 7.44 8.26
C PHE A 28 -21.36 5.91 8.23
N GLY A 29 -22.61 5.42 8.16
CA GLY A 29 -22.89 3.98 8.14
C GLY A 29 -22.32 3.29 6.90
N VAL A 30 -22.47 3.92 5.71
CA VAL A 30 -21.89 3.41 4.46
C VAL A 30 -20.36 3.39 4.54
N ALA A 31 -19.75 4.48 4.98
CA ALA A 31 -18.30 4.57 5.10
C ALA A 31 -17.73 3.56 6.11
N LEU A 32 -18.40 3.39 7.27
CA LEU A 32 -17.98 2.43 8.30
C LEU A 32 -18.14 0.98 7.81
N THR A 33 -19.21 0.67 7.08
CA THR A 33 -19.40 -0.66 6.47
C THR A 33 -18.33 -0.94 5.43
N ALA A 34 -18.07 -0.01 4.52
CA ALA A 34 -17.02 -0.14 3.50
C ALA A 34 -15.64 -0.31 4.13
N PHE A 35 -15.32 0.47 5.17
CA PHE A 35 -14.08 0.35 5.93
C PHE A 35 -13.97 -1.04 6.60
N GLY A 36 -15.03 -1.54 7.25
CA GLY A 36 -15.02 -2.83 7.90
C GLY A 36 -14.80 -3.99 6.91
N VAL A 37 -15.47 -3.96 5.75
CA VAL A 37 -15.31 -4.95 4.70
C VAL A 37 -13.90 -4.92 4.13
N ALA A 38 -13.41 -3.75 3.75
CA ALA A 38 -12.07 -3.59 3.20
C ALA A 38 -11.00 -4.02 4.21
N ASN A 39 -11.17 -3.67 5.50
CA ASN A 39 -10.26 -4.12 6.57
C ASN A 39 -10.26 -5.65 6.71
N SER A 40 -11.43 -6.29 6.72
CA SER A 40 -11.53 -7.75 6.84
C SER A 40 -10.81 -8.45 5.69
N ILE A 41 -11.03 -7.99 4.46
CA ILE A 41 -10.39 -8.57 3.26
C ILE A 41 -8.86 -8.34 3.31
N LYS A 42 -8.40 -7.14 3.64
CA LYS A 42 -6.97 -6.84 3.72
C LYS A 42 -6.27 -7.68 4.80
N VAL A 43 -6.92 -7.85 5.96
CA VAL A 43 -6.39 -8.72 7.02
C VAL A 43 -6.29 -10.18 6.57
N GLN A 44 -7.31 -10.69 5.89
CA GLN A 44 -7.28 -12.06 5.36
C GLN A 44 -6.18 -12.28 4.33
N LEU A 45 -5.97 -11.32 3.44
CA LEU A 45 -5.01 -11.46 2.34
C LEU A 45 -3.58 -11.15 2.74
N ARG A 46 -3.37 -10.19 3.64
CA ARG A 46 -2.06 -9.59 3.90
C ARG A 46 -1.65 -9.56 5.36
N ASN A 47 -2.51 -10.02 6.25
CA ASN A 47 -2.33 -9.88 7.69
C ASN A 47 -2.02 -8.43 8.13
N GLU A 48 -2.64 -7.47 7.44
CA GLU A 48 -2.47 -6.04 7.70
C GLU A 48 -3.84 -5.36 7.81
N PRO A 49 -4.06 -4.42 8.76
CA PRO A 49 -5.27 -3.63 8.80
C PRO A 49 -5.27 -2.55 7.71
N ILE A 50 -6.44 -1.94 7.47
CA ILE A 50 -6.52 -0.72 6.68
C ILE A 50 -5.82 0.42 7.42
N ILE A 51 -4.96 1.14 6.71
CA ILE A 51 -4.22 2.30 7.20
C ILE A 51 -4.57 3.56 6.37
N PRO A 52 -4.33 4.78 6.85
CA PRO A 52 -4.62 6.01 6.10
C PRO A 52 -3.96 6.08 4.72
N ALA A 53 -2.78 5.46 4.57
CA ALA A 53 -2.09 5.38 3.28
C ALA A 53 -2.91 4.63 2.20
N ASP A 54 -3.77 3.69 2.58
CA ASP A 54 -4.61 2.95 1.64
C ASP A 54 -5.66 3.82 0.94
N LEU A 55 -5.99 5.00 1.49
CA LEU A 55 -6.88 5.96 0.83
C LEU A 55 -6.33 6.44 -0.52
N THR A 56 -5.03 6.32 -0.75
CA THR A 56 -4.40 6.62 -2.04
C THR A 56 -4.93 5.73 -3.17
N PHE A 57 -5.30 4.49 -2.87
CA PHE A 57 -5.91 3.59 -3.86
C PHE A 57 -7.29 4.07 -4.32
N VAL A 58 -8.07 4.62 -3.39
CA VAL A 58 -9.40 5.16 -3.69
C VAL A 58 -9.29 6.46 -4.51
N SER A 59 -8.34 7.33 -4.15
CA SER A 59 -8.12 8.61 -4.85
C SER A 59 -7.47 8.45 -6.22
N GLY A 60 -6.80 7.33 -6.50
CA GLY A 60 -6.21 7.00 -7.80
C GLY A 60 -7.20 6.69 -8.91
N GLY A 61 -8.49 6.62 -8.59
CA GLY A 61 -9.58 6.51 -9.58
C GLY A 61 -9.84 5.11 -10.13
N ASP A 62 -9.10 4.11 -9.67
CA ASP A 62 -9.21 2.75 -10.18
C ASP A 62 -9.77 1.76 -9.14
N THR A 63 -11.03 1.95 -8.84
CA THR A 63 -11.78 1.03 -7.95
C THR A 63 -11.99 -0.35 -8.58
N GLY A 64 -11.93 -0.47 -9.91
CA GLY A 64 -12.08 -1.74 -10.61
C GLY A 64 -10.94 -2.71 -10.31
N SER A 65 -9.70 -2.21 -10.27
CA SER A 65 -8.54 -3.05 -9.94
C SER A 65 -8.51 -3.48 -8.47
N ILE A 66 -9.01 -2.63 -7.56
CA ILE A 66 -9.14 -3.03 -6.14
C ILE A 66 -10.10 -4.21 -6.00
N MET A 67 -11.21 -4.18 -6.74
CA MET A 67 -12.19 -5.27 -6.73
C MET A 67 -11.66 -6.57 -7.32
N SER A 68 -10.68 -6.52 -8.24
CA SER A 68 -10.05 -7.72 -8.80
C SER A 68 -9.24 -8.53 -7.76
N PHE A 69 -8.81 -7.88 -6.68
CA PHE A 69 -8.10 -8.54 -5.57
C PHE A 69 -9.03 -9.21 -4.54
N VAL A 70 -10.35 -9.04 -4.67
CA VAL A 70 -11.29 -9.67 -3.73
C VAL A 70 -11.40 -11.17 -4.03
N PRO A 71 -11.01 -12.05 -3.09
CA PRO A 71 -11.11 -13.49 -3.29
C PRO A 71 -12.56 -13.94 -3.53
N LYS A 72 -12.74 -14.98 -4.35
CA LYS A 72 -14.07 -15.59 -4.56
C LYS A 72 -14.71 -16.02 -3.25
N SER A 73 -13.93 -16.52 -2.29
CA SER A 73 -14.39 -16.90 -0.94
C SER A 73 -14.99 -15.73 -0.15
N SER A 74 -14.54 -14.51 -0.38
CA SER A 74 -15.05 -13.29 0.28
C SER A 74 -16.24 -12.65 -0.43
N GLN A 75 -16.64 -13.16 -1.61
CA GLN A 75 -17.70 -12.57 -2.42
C GLN A 75 -19.05 -12.56 -1.70
N ALA A 76 -19.40 -13.66 -1.00
CA ALA A 76 -20.63 -13.75 -0.22
C ALA A 76 -20.69 -12.69 0.90
N PHE A 77 -19.56 -12.43 1.56
CA PHE A 77 -19.43 -11.41 2.59
C PHE A 77 -19.61 -10.00 2.00
N VAL A 78 -18.97 -9.71 0.86
CA VAL A 78 -19.12 -8.43 0.14
C VAL A 78 -20.57 -8.22 -0.29
N ASN A 79 -21.22 -9.23 -0.87
CA ASN A 79 -22.62 -9.16 -1.28
C ASN A 79 -23.55 -8.92 -0.07
N GLY A 80 -23.27 -9.57 1.05
CA GLY A 80 -23.99 -9.34 2.32
C GLY A 80 -23.88 -7.89 2.80
N ALA A 81 -22.68 -7.31 2.72
CA ALA A 81 -22.44 -5.92 3.08
C ALA A 81 -23.15 -4.94 2.13
N ILE A 82 -23.15 -5.20 0.83
CA ILE A 82 -23.91 -4.42 -0.17
C ILE A 82 -25.40 -4.45 0.16
N ASN A 83 -25.98 -5.61 0.41
CA ASN A 83 -27.38 -5.76 0.80
C ASN A 83 -27.68 -4.99 2.11
N PHE A 84 -26.81 -5.08 3.09
CA PHE A 84 -26.93 -4.30 4.33
C PHE A 84 -26.95 -2.79 4.04
N VAL A 85 -26.04 -2.28 3.22
CA VAL A 85 -25.98 -0.86 2.84
C VAL A 85 -27.25 -0.42 2.12
N ILE A 86 -27.80 -1.25 1.22
CA ILE A 86 -29.05 -0.96 0.51
C ILE A 86 -30.21 -0.79 1.50
N TRP A 87 -30.41 -1.79 2.40
CA TRP A 87 -31.46 -1.71 3.40
C TRP A 87 -31.25 -0.58 4.38
N PHE A 88 -30.01 -0.34 4.81
CA PHE A 88 -29.68 0.79 5.66
C PHE A 88 -30.02 2.13 5.00
N ALA A 89 -29.73 2.28 3.71
CA ALA A 89 -30.06 3.47 2.95
C ALA A 89 -31.59 3.67 2.83
N ILE A 90 -32.35 2.59 2.58
CA ILE A 90 -33.82 2.65 2.50
C ILE A 90 -34.39 3.09 3.85
N ILE A 91 -33.94 2.48 4.95
CA ILE A 91 -34.39 2.82 6.32
C ILE A 91 -34.01 4.27 6.68
N ALA A 92 -32.75 4.67 6.42
CA ALA A 92 -32.29 6.03 6.69
C ALA A 92 -33.08 7.08 5.87
N PHE A 93 -33.44 6.76 4.64
CA PHE A 93 -34.26 7.63 3.80
C PHE A 93 -35.70 7.70 4.32
N ALA A 94 -36.31 6.58 4.69
CA ALA A 94 -37.64 6.54 5.30
C ALA A 94 -37.69 7.38 6.58
N LEU A 95 -36.71 7.21 7.46
CA LEU A 95 -36.59 7.98 8.69
C LEU A 95 -36.34 9.48 8.41
N PHE A 96 -35.57 9.81 7.39
CA PHE A 96 -35.38 11.20 6.94
C PHE A 96 -36.70 11.85 6.51
N VAL A 97 -37.58 11.09 5.86
CA VAL A 97 -38.91 11.58 5.45
C VAL A 97 -39.85 11.71 6.64
N LEU A 98 -39.89 10.69 7.51
CA LEU A 98 -40.79 10.61 8.66
C LEU A 98 -40.45 11.62 9.76
N ASP A 99 -39.15 11.83 10.06
CA ASP A 99 -38.71 12.75 11.12
C ASP A 99 -39.02 14.22 10.81
N GLY A 100 -39.19 14.59 9.54
CA GLY A 100 -39.48 15.97 9.15
C GLY A 100 -38.39 17.00 9.45
N ARG A 101 -37.35 16.61 10.19
CA ARG A 101 -36.21 17.45 10.57
C ARG A 101 -35.23 17.56 9.41
N ARG A 102 -35.38 18.63 8.66
CA ARG A 102 -34.51 18.84 7.47
C ARG A 102 -33.14 19.42 7.82
N ARG A 103 -32.94 19.97 9.03
CA ARG A 103 -31.69 20.64 9.45
C ARG A 103 -31.42 20.37 10.91
N PHE A 104 -30.16 20.08 11.25
CA PHE A 104 -29.73 19.93 12.63
C PHE A 104 -29.70 21.30 13.36
N ILE A 105 -29.10 22.29 12.71
CA ILE A 105 -29.12 23.69 13.15
C ILE A 105 -30.06 24.46 12.23
N HIS A 106 -31.07 25.11 12.79
CA HIS A 106 -32.13 25.81 12.09
C HIS A 106 -31.65 27.18 11.58
N CYS A 107 -30.88 27.19 10.49
CA CYS A 107 -30.47 28.39 9.77
C CYS A 107 -30.56 28.18 8.26
N SER A 108 -30.76 29.26 7.49
CA SER A 108 -30.81 29.19 6.03
C SER A 108 -29.44 29.53 5.44
N TRP A 109 -28.89 28.58 4.64
CA TRP A 109 -27.67 28.83 3.86
C TRP A 109 -27.93 29.59 2.58
N ARG A 110 -29.18 29.48 2.03
CA ARG A 110 -29.58 30.21 0.82
C ARG A 110 -29.78 31.70 1.06
N HIS A 111 -30.16 32.05 2.30
CA HIS A 111 -30.38 33.45 2.72
C HIS A 111 -29.66 33.68 4.04
N PRO A 112 -28.31 33.68 4.03
CA PRO A 112 -27.53 33.64 5.26
C PRO A 112 -27.67 34.90 6.13
N ILE A 113 -27.90 36.03 5.50
CA ILE A 113 -27.99 37.37 6.14
C ILE A 113 -29.43 37.92 6.24
N ALA A 114 -30.43 37.11 5.91
CA ALA A 114 -31.84 37.58 5.85
C ALA A 114 -32.37 38.07 7.24
N ASN A 115 -31.86 37.55 8.33
CA ASN A 115 -32.20 37.95 9.68
C ASN A 115 -31.11 37.52 10.69
N ALA A 116 -31.13 38.10 11.90
CA ALA A 116 -30.15 37.82 12.94
C ALA A 116 -30.05 36.31 13.28
N LYS A 117 -31.19 35.59 13.28
CA LYS A 117 -31.22 34.14 13.55
C LYS A 117 -30.42 33.34 12.51
N ASN A 118 -30.55 33.70 11.23
CA ASN A 118 -29.77 33.04 10.17
C ASN A 118 -28.27 33.37 10.27
N ILE A 119 -27.95 34.63 10.55
CA ILE A 119 -26.55 35.08 10.71
C ILE A 119 -25.90 34.29 11.86
N ILE A 120 -26.47 34.35 13.05
CA ILE A 120 -25.97 33.69 14.27
C ILE A 120 -25.91 32.17 14.04
N GLY A 121 -26.98 31.56 13.49
CA GLY A 121 -27.04 30.13 13.23
C GLY A 121 -25.99 29.64 12.24
N ASN A 122 -25.71 30.39 11.18
CA ASN A 122 -24.68 30.04 10.21
C ASN A 122 -23.26 30.22 10.77
N ILE A 123 -23.02 31.30 11.54
CA ILE A 123 -21.73 31.50 12.25
C ILE A 123 -21.48 30.34 13.21
N PHE A 124 -22.46 30.03 14.07
CA PHE A 124 -22.35 28.92 15.01
C PHE A 124 -22.10 27.58 14.29
N ARG A 125 -22.83 27.30 13.20
CA ARG A 125 -22.63 26.09 12.41
C ARG A 125 -21.22 25.97 11.85
N VAL A 126 -20.69 27.03 11.25
CA VAL A 126 -19.35 27.04 10.66
C VAL A 126 -18.31 26.86 11.77
N LEU A 127 -18.42 27.59 12.87
CA LEU A 127 -17.51 27.47 14.00
C LEU A 127 -17.56 26.05 14.60
N ALA A 128 -18.74 25.47 14.81
CA ALA A 128 -18.90 24.12 15.33
C ALA A 128 -18.35 23.05 14.38
N ALA A 129 -18.56 23.22 13.06
CA ALA A 129 -18.01 22.32 12.06
C ALA A 129 -16.47 22.37 12.03
N VAL A 130 -15.90 23.57 12.03
CA VAL A 130 -14.45 23.77 12.09
C VAL A 130 -13.88 23.17 13.39
N LEU A 131 -14.49 23.48 14.52
CA LEU A 131 -14.05 22.96 15.82
C LEU A 131 -14.11 21.44 15.86
N SER A 132 -15.16 20.80 15.34
CA SER A 132 -15.27 19.34 15.32
C SER A 132 -14.19 18.68 14.47
N VAL A 133 -13.83 19.27 13.32
CA VAL A 133 -12.73 18.79 12.47
C VAL A 133 -11.38 18.98 13.17
N VAL A 134 -11.17 20.12 13.83
CA VAL A 134 -9.94 20.37 14.61
C VAL A 134 -9.82 19.38 15.77
N LEU A 135 -10.89 19.12 16.51
CA LEU A 135 -10.90 18.14 17.61
C LEU A 135 -10.62 16.72 17.09
N LEU A 136 -11.24 16.33 15.99
CA LEU A 136 -10.97 15.03 15.36
C LEU A 136 -9.50 14.91 14.94
N SER A 137 -8.97 15.94 14.29
CA SER A 137 -7.57 15.97 13.85
C SER A 137 -6.61 15.93 15.05
N ALA A 138 -6.89 16.71 16.09
CA ALA A 138 -6.09 16.71 17.33
C ALA A 138 -6.16 15.35 18.04
N TYR A 139 -7.32 14.71 18.06
CA TYR A 139 -7.51 13.38 18.60
C TYR A 139 -6.70 12.32 17.83
N ALA A 140 -6.85 12.28 16.51
CA ALA A 140 -6.15 11.34 15.66
C ALA A 140 -4.61 11.51 15.75
N MET A 141 -4.11 12.74 15.60
CA MET A 141 -2.68 13.04 15.74
C MET A 141 -2.17 12.73 17.14
N GLY A 142 -2.98 13.01 18.17
CA GLY A 142 -2.64 12.76 19.57
C GLY A 142 -2.51 11.28 19.89
N LEU A 143 -3.38 10.42 19.35
CA LEU A 143 -3.27 8.95 19.49
C LEU A 143 -1.96 8.41 18.92
N GLY A 144 -1.51 8.92 17.76
CA GLY A 144 -0.28 8.51 17.11
C GLY A 144 0.98 9.21 17.65
N THR A 145 0.87 10.00 18.74
CA THR A 145 2.03 10.74 19.29
C THR A 145 2.25 10.30 20.76
N PRO A 146 3.22 9.40 21.03
CA PRO A 146 3.57 9.00 22.38
C PRO A 146 3.83 10.20 23.28
N GLY A 147 3.29 10.17 24.50
CA GLY A 147 3.45 11.24 25.48
C GLY A 147 2.51 12.45 25.34
N SER A 148 1.70 12.54 24.28
CA SER A 148 0.66 13.56 24.16
C SER A 148 -0.43 13.39 25.24
N ASN A 149 -1.20 14.44 25.52
CA ASN A 149 -2.32 14.36 26.48
C ASN A 149 -3.39 13.36 26.03
N VAL A 150 -3.67 13.30 24.72
CA VAL A 150 -4.62 12.33 24.16
C VAL A 150 -4.10 10.90 24.29
N TYR A 151 -2.81 10.68 24.01
CA TYR A 151 -2.18 9.38 24.17
C TYR A 151 -2.22 8.89 25.64
N LYS A 152 -1.87 9.75 26.59
CA LYS A 152 -1.94 9.42 28.02
C LYS A 152 -3.35 9.08 28.44
N TRP A 153 -4.31 9.96 28.10
CA TRP A 153 -5.73 9.72 28.37
C TRP A 153 -6.22 8.40 27.74
N ALA A 154 -5.83 8.12 26.51
CA ALA A 154 -6.21 6.88 25.84
C ALA A 154 -5.65 5.64 26.55
N LYS A 155 -4.38 5.68 26.99
CA LYS A 155 -3.78 4.60 27.79
C LYS A 155 -4.50 4.38 29.10
N ASP A 156 -4.86 5.43 29.81
CA ASP A 156 -5.64 5.35 31.07
C ASP A 156 -7.05 4.76 30.83
N ASN A 157 -7.52 4.74 29.56
CA ASN A 157 -8.81 4.19 29.15
C ASN A 157 -8.72 2.93 28.30
N GLY A 158 -7.63 2.17 28.45
CA GLY A 158 -7.46 0.84 27.84
C GLY A 158 -6.93 0.84 26.41
N TYR A 159 -6.26 1.91 25.97
CA TYR A 159 -5.52 1.91 24.72
C TYR A 159 -4.16 1.24 24.91
N GLU A 160 -3.93 0.17 24.17
CA GLU A 160 -2.68 -0.61 24.19
C GLU A 160 -1.95 -0.45 22.86
N PRO A 161 -1.23 0.66 22.64
CA PRO A 161 -0.59 0.93 21.37
C PRO A 161 0.51 -0.08 21.04
N GLN A 162 0.43 -0.63 19.86
CA GLN A 162 1.43 -1.51 19.26
C GLN A 162 1.86 -0.94 17.91
N LEU A 163 2.40 0.29 17.90
CA LEU A 163 2.72 1.01 16.66
C LEU A 163 3.70 0.26 15.75
N TRP A 164 4.52 -0.65 16.32
CA TRP A 164 5.43 -1.55 15.58
C TRP A 164 4.72 -2.76 14.93
N ASN A 165 3.46 -3.00 15.28
CA ASN A 165 2.68 -4.14 14.80
C ASN A 165 1.24 -3.68 14.53
N ALA A 166 0.98 -3.20 13.32
CA ALA A 166 -0.32 -2.62 12.97
C ALA A 166 -1.48 -3.64 13.13
N ILE A 167 -1.25 -4.93 12.85
CA ILE A 167 -2.31 -5.94 13.04
C ILE A 167 -2.57 -6.20 14.52
N GLY A 168 -1.53 -6.30 15.34
CA GLY A 168 -1.68 -6.43 16.79
C GLY A 168 -2.36 -5.20 17.40
N ASP A 169 -2.02 -4.01 16.92
CA ASP A 169 -2.67 -2.76 17.34
C ASP A 169 -4.17 -2.76 16.99
N ALA A 170 -4.52 -3.20 15.78
CA ALA A 170 -5.92 -3.29 15.35
C ALA A 170 -6.72 -4.35 16.13
N GLN A 171 -6.09 -5.44 16.53
CA GLN A 171 -6.71 -6.48 17.37
C GLN A 171 -6.93 -5.99 18.81
N ALA A 172 -5.96 -5.30 19.39
CA ALA A 172 -6.06 -4.77 20.76
C ALA A 172 -7.00 -3.55 20.85
N ASN A 173 -6.93 -2.64 19.89
CA ASN A 173 -7.53 -1.31 19.97
C ASN A 173 -8.70 -1.04 19.00
N ASN A 174 -9.07 -1.98 18.15
CA ASN A 174 -10.00 -1.82 17.03
C ASN A 174 -9.37 -1.15 15.78
N PRO A 175 -9.66 -1.65 14.56
CA PRO A 175 -9.10 -1.11 13.31
C PRO A 175 -9.31 0.39 13.10
N ALA A 176 -10.45 0.95 13.52
CA ALA A 176 -10.70 2.39 13.37
C ALA A 176 -9.78 3.24 14.28
N THR A 177 -9.47 2.76 15.48
CA THR A 177 -8.52 3.43 16.38
C THR A 177 -7.10 3.39 15.81
N THR A 178 -6.66 2.23 15.32
CA THR A 178 -5.38 2.07 14.64
C THR A 178 -5.28 2.95 13.41
N PHE A 179 -6.34 3.01 12.59
CA PHE A 179 -6.39 3.93 11.45
C PHE A 179 -6.18 5.39 11.86
N LEU A 180 -6.83 5.83 12.93
CA LEU A 180 -6.67 7.19 13.44
C LEU A 180 -5.27 7.43 14.01
N SER A 181 -4.70 6.50 14.76
CA SER A 181 -3.36 6.62 15.35
C SER A 181 -2.26 6.69 14.28
N LEU A 182 -2.45 6.02 13.14
CA LEU A 182 -1.55 6.05 12.00
C LEU A 182 -1.77 7.23 11.04
N SER A 183 -2.64 8.17 11.37
CA SER A 183 -2.88 9.37 10.54
C SER A 183 -1.68 10.31 10.50
N LYS A 184 -0.78 10.25 11.49
CA LYS A 184 0.47 10.99 11.53
C LYS A 184 1.64 10.04 11.32
N VAL A 185 2.27 10.14 10.16
CA VAL A 185 3.47 9.37 9.85
C VAL A 185 4.71 10.16 10.23
N LYS A 186 5.64 9.50 10.90
CA LYS A 186 6.99 9.99 11.18
C LYS A 186 7.97 9.09 10.43
N ALA A 187 8.69 9.63 9.47
CA ALA A 187 9.62 8.83 8.68
C ALA A 187 10.79 8.29 9.54
N MET A 188 11.41 9.18 10.34
CA MET A 188 12.54 8.84 11.21
C MET A 188 12.51 9.67 12.48
N ASP A 189 13.08 9.12 13.55
CA ASP A 189 13.40 9.88 14.74
C ASP A 189 14.65 10.71 14.50
N LYS A 190 14.62 11.97 14.94
CA LYS A 190 15.78 12.84 14.85
C LYS A 190 16.78 12.44 15.95
N PRO A 191 18.00 11.98 15.60
CA PRO A 191 19.02 11.66 16.58
C PRO A 191 19.46 12.89 17.38
N ASP A 192 19.89 12.73 18.62
CA ASP A 192 20.31 13.83 19.50
C ASP A 192 21.49 14.62 18.91
N ASN A 193 22.40 13.95 18.20
CA ASN A 193 23.56 14.55 17.57
C ASN A 193 23.34 15.02 16.13
N TYR A 194 22.08 15.14 15.67
CA TYR A 194 21.75 15.58 14.33
C TYR A 194 22.10 17.06 14.13
N SER A 195 23.21 17.30 13.45
CA SER A 195 23.69 18.63 13.11
C SER A 195 24.36 18.63 11.74
N GLN A 196 24.49 19.79 11.10
CA GLN A 196 25.19 19.92 9.83
C GLN A 196 26.63 19.37 9.94
N LYS A 197 27.34 19.70 11.02
CA LYS A 197 28.71 19.23 11.29
C LYS A 197 28.78 17.69 11.35
N THR A 198 27.85 17.08 12.06
CA THR A 198 27.77 15.61 12.17
C THR A 198 27.51 14.97 10.81
N MET A 199 26.55 15.52 10.05
CA MET A 199 26.23 15.00 8.72
C MET A 199 27.39 15.12 7.74
N GLN A 200 28.10 16.24 7.74
CA GLN A 200 29.30 16.43 6.91
C GLN A 200 30.42 15.47 7.31
N SER A 201 30.61 15.24 8.62
CA SER A 201 31.60 14.27 9.11
C SER A 201 31.29 12.84 8.67
N LEU A 202 30.02 12.43 8.77
CA LEU A 202 29.57 11.11 8.30
C LEU A 202 29.73 10.96 6.78
N ALA A 203 29.32 11.96 6.01
CA ALA A 203 29.50 11.97 4.56
C ALA A 203 30.96 11.82 4.16
N LYS A 204 31.88 12.57 4.81
CA LYS A 204 33.32 12.44 4.59
C LYS A 204 33.85 11.06 4.95
N LYS A 205 33.45 10.51 6.09
CA LYS A 205 33.85 9.16 6.54
C LYS A 205 33.47 8.11 5.49
N TYR A 206 32.19 8.06 5.12
CA TYR A 206 31.71 7.05 4.17
C TYR A 206 32.23 7.26 2.74
N ALA A 207 32.52 8.51 2.34
CA ALA A 207 33.19 8.77 1.06
C ALA A 207 34.62 8.19 1.05
N GLN A 208 35.36 8.30 2.14
CA GLN A 208 36.70 7.70 2.27
C GLN A 208 36.65 6.17 2.27
N GLU A 209 35.69 5.57 3.00
CA GLU A 209 35.47 4.12 3.00
C GLU A 209 35.08 3.60 1.60
N ALA A 210 34.18 4.28 0.90
CA ALA A 210 33.81 3.95 -0.47
C ALA A 210 35.01 4.04 -1.43
N GLN A 211 35.85 5.05 -1.30
CA GLN A 211 37.09 5.18 -2.08
C GLN A 211 38.04 4.02 -1.82
N ALA A 212 38.25 3.63 -0.58
CA ALA A 212 39.10 2.48 -0.21
C ALA A 212 38.58 1.17 -0.83
N ILE A 213 37.27 0.93 -0.75
CA ILE A 213 36.64 -0.24 -1.39
C ILE A 213 36.81 -0.20 -2.91
N ASN A 214 36.62 0.95 -3.53
CA ASN A 214 36.70 1.11 -4.99
C ASN A 214 38.13 0.85 -5.53
N HIS A 215 39.16 1.07 -4.72
CA HIS A 215 40.52 0.69 -5.09
C HIS A 215 40.72 -0.80 -5.31
N THR A 216 39.90 -1.65 -4.70
CA THR A 216 39.95 -3.11 -4.83
C THR A 216 39.03 -3.64 -5.96
N ARG A 217 38.26 -2.77 -6.60
CA ARG A 217 37.32 -3.12 -7.66
C ARG A 217 37.86 -2.74 -9.03
N SER A 218 37.55 -3.56 -10.03
CA SER A 218 37.85 -3.30 -11.43
C SER A 218 36.56 -2.95 -12.18
N GLY A 219 36.61 -1.96 -13.07
CA GLY A 219 35.50 -1.50 -13.88
C GLY A 219 34.48 -0.65 -13.11
N GLU A 220 33.57 -0.06 -13.87
CA GLU A 220 32.45 0.72 -13.31
C GLU A 220 31.15 -0.10 -13.39
N LEU A 221 30.30 0.02 -12.37
CA LEU A 221 28.99 -0.63 -12.35
C LEU A 221 28.17 -0.27 -13.61
N THR A 222 28.29 0.96 -14.04
CA THR A 222 27.61 1.50 -15.21
C THR A 222 28.14 1.01 -16.56
N ASP A 223 29.23 0.25 -16.59
CA ASP A 223 29.71 -0.39 -17.83
C ASP A 223 28.83 -1.60 -18.20
N ASN A 224 27.95 -2.00 -17.31
CA ASN A 224 27.03 -3.11 -17.49
C ASN A 224 25.58 -2.64 -17.52
N THR A 225 24.77 -3.29 -18.34
CA THR A 225 23.31 -3.23 -18.20
C THR A 225 22.89 -4.07 -16.99
N VAL A 226 22.14 -3.46 -16.09
CA VAL A 226 21.59 -4.15 -14.92
C VAL A 226 20.10 -4.32 -15.09
N ILE A 227 19.62 -5.54 -14.96
CA ILE A 227 18.21 -5.89 -14.96
C ILE A 227 17.85 -6.36 -13.56
N MET A 228 17.05 -5.57 -12.84
CA MET A 228 16.54 -5.93 -11.52
C MET A 228 15.13 -6.49 -11.70
N ILE A 229 14.93 -7.74 -11.35
CA ILE A 229 13.65 -8.43 -11.47
C ILE A 229 13.13 -8.72 -10.07
N LEU A 230 11.96 -8.21 -9.75
CA LEU A 230 11.17 -8.60 -8.60
C LEU A 230 10.03 -9.49 -9.08
N SER A 231 10.16 -10.79 -8.86
CA SER A 231 9.10 -11.75 -9.14
C SER A 231 8.09 -11.72 -8.00
N GLU A 232 6.89 -11.24 -8.31
CA GLU A 232 5.82 -11.05 -7.32
C GLU A 232 5.46 -12.38 -6.68
N THR A 233 5.42 -12.38 -5.34
CA THR A 233 5.10 -13.53 -4.48
C THR A 233 5.83 -14.84 -4.78
N PHE A 234 6.92 -14.80 -5.56
CA PHE A 234 7.71 -16.00 -5.84
C PHE A 234 8.32 -16.57 -4.55
N SER A 235 8.11 -17.85 -4.33
CA SER A 235 8.74 -18.61 -3.25
C SER A 235 9.04 -20.04 -3.70
N ASP A 236 9.87 -20.74 -2.93
CA ASP A 236 10.09 -22.17 -3.15
C ASP A 236 9.02 -22.97 -2.39
N PRO A 237 8.02 -23.54 -3.08
CA PRO A 237 6.91 -24.23 -2.41
C PRO A 237 7.35 -25.50 -1.68
N THR A 238 8.49 -26.08 -2.03
CA THR A 238 9.04 -27.25 -1.31
C THR A 238 9.50 -26.92 0.11
N ARG A 239 9.55 -25.63 0.46
CA ARG A 239 9.91 -25.16 1.81
C ARG A 239 8.70 -24.95 2.71
N VAL A 240 7.50 -25.09 2.18
CA VAL A 240 6.26 -24.99 2.99
C VAL A 240 6.18 -26.23 3.87
N PRO A 241 6.13 -26.11 5.21
CA PRO A 241 6.00 -27.24 6.08
C PRO A 241 4.75 -28.05 5.78
N GLY A 242 4.88 -29.39 5.72
CA GLY A 242 3.74 -30.28 5.47
C GLY A 242 3.32 -30.39 3.99
N VAL A 243 4.13 -29.87 3.05
CA VAL A 243 3.88 -30.00 1.61
C VAL A 243 5.00 -30.76 0.94
N SER A 244 4.67 -31.71 0.08
CA SER A 244 5.62 -32.43 -0.75
C SER A 244 5.07 -32.61 -2.16
N PHE A 245 5.94 -32.61 -3.15
CA PHE A 245 5.61 -32.73 -4.56
C PHE A 245 6.26 -33.98 -5.17
N SER A 246 5.60 -34.63 -6.10
CA SER A 246 6.14 -35.76 -6.87
C SER A 246 7.24 -35.30 -7.83
N LEU A 247 7.11 -34.05 -8.34
CA LEU A 247 8.08 -33.39 -9.22
C LEU A 247 8.56 -32.10 -8.57
N ASP A 248 9.80 -31.68 -8.90
CA ASP A 248 10.28 -30.38 -8.45
C ASP A 248 9.50 -29.24 -9.17
N PRO A 249 8.78 -28.36 -8.46
CA PRO A 249 8.00 -27.31 -9.08
C PRO A 249 8.82 -26.17 -9.68
N ILE A 250 10.12 -26.06 -9.34
CA ILE A 250 11.00 -24.98 -9.83
C ILE A 250 12.36 -25.50 -10.32
N PRO A 251 12.41 -26.53 -11.17
CA PRO A 251 13.67 -27.21 -11.53
C PRO A 251 14.65 -26.26 -12.23
N ASN A 252 14.17 -25.38 -13.07
CA ASN A 252 15.01 -24.41 -13.81
C ASN A 252 15.66 -23.40 -12.85
N ILE A 253 14.92 -22.89 -11.88
CA ILE A 253 15.45 -21.96 -10.85
C ILE A 253 16.50 -22.68 -9.99
N ARG A 254 16.27 -23.93 -9.59
CA ARG A 254 17.28 -24.71 -8.86
C ARG A 254 18.55 -24.91 -9.66
N ASN A 255 18.42 -25.19 -10.95
CA ASN A 255 19.58 -25.34 -11.82
C ASN A 255 20.38 -24.03 -11.94
N ILE A 256 19.71 -22.89 -12.13
CA ILE A 256 20.35 -21.57 -12.14
C ILE A 256 21.06 -21.28 -10.81
N LYS A 257 20.44 -21.61 -9.67
CA LYS A 257 21.06 -21.45 -8.35
C LYS A 257 22.38 -22.20 -8.22
N ASN A 258 22.54 -23.33 -8.87
CA ASN A 258 23.77 -24.13 -8.81
C ASN A 258 24.92 -23.53 -9.61
N THR A 259 24.63 -22.65 -10.58
CA THR A 259 25.61 -22.11 -11.53
C THR A 259 25.83 -20.61 -11.39
N THR A 260 25.07 -19.92 -10.52
CA THR A 260 25.15 -18.49 -10.30
C THR A 260 25.20 -18.15 -8.81
N THR A 261 25.49 -16.88 -8.49
CA THR A 261 25.36 -16.37 -7.12
C THR A 261 23.89 -16.44 -6.68
N SER A 262 23.64 -17.15 -5.58
CA SER A 262 22.29 -17.35 -5.06
C SER A 262 22.28 -17.37 -3.54
N GLY A 263 21.10 -17.10 -2.95
CA GLY A 263 20.90 -17.12 -1.52
C GLY A 263 19.44 -16.91 -1.15
N LEU A 264 19.17 -16.94 0.15
CA LEU A 264 17.88 -16.55 0.71
C LEU A 264 17.93 -15.09 1.08
N MET A 265 16.90 -14.35 0.73
CA MET A 265 16.70 -12.96 1.14
C MET A 265 15.57 -12.91 2.19
N LEU A 266 15.81 -12.23 3.31
CA LEU A 266 14.75 -11.94 4.26
C LEU A 266 13.80 -10.90 3.64
N SER A 267 12.58 -11.32 3.36
CA SER A 267 11.53 -10.41 2.91
C SER A 267 10.87 -9.74 4.11
N PRO A 268 10.72 -8.40 4.12
CA PRO A 268 9.99 -7.69 5.17
C PRO A 268 8.48 -7.76 4.98
N GLY A 269 8.00 -8.27 3.84
CA GLY A 269 6.57 -8.40 3.53
C GLY A 269 6.01 -9.75 3.97
N TYR A 270 4.85 -9.74 4.62
CA TYR A 270 4.05 -10.93 4.90
C TYR A 270 2.90 -11.00 3.90
N GLY A 271 2.85 -12.05 3.09
CA GLY A 271 1.77 -12.27 2.12
C GLY A 271 1.57 -11.12 1.12
N GLY A 272 2.62 -10.36 0.80
CA GLY A 272 2.57 -9.19 -0.07
C GLY A 272 3.53 -8.08 0.38
N GLY A 273 3.19 -6.81 0.07
CA GLY A 273 4.06 -5.69 0.42
C GLY A 273 5.19 -5.46 -0.58
N THR A 274 5.01 -5.87 -1.84
CA THR A 274 5.97 -5.74 -2.94
C THR A 274 6.57 -4.34 -3.03
N ALA A 275 5.76 -3.29 -2.85
CA ALA A 275 6.24 -1.91 -2.85
C ALA A 275 7.31 -1.61 -1.78
N ASN A 276 7.28 -2.32 -0.64
CA ASN A 276 8.29 -2.20 0.40
C ASN A 276 9.60 -2.88 -0.01
N ILE A 277 9.49 -4.02 -0.70
CA ILE A 277 10.65 -4.73 -1.25
C ILE A 277 11.28 -3.92 -2.38
N GLU A 278 10.46 -3.38 -3.30
CA GLU A 278 10.90 -2.47 -4.36
C GLU A 278 11.66 -1.26 -3.78
N TYR A 279 11.07 -0.61 -2.76
CA TYR A 279 11.70 0.54 -2.11
C TYR A 279 13.07 0.22 -1.56
N GLN A 280 13.19 -0.87 -0.81
CA GLN A 280 14.47 -1.29 -0.21
C GLN A 280 15.49 -1.71 -1.27
N ALA A 281 15.06 -2.42 -2.31
CA ALA A 281 15.93 -2.85 -3.41
C ALA A 281 16.45 -1.65 -4.24
N LEU A 282 15.58 -0.68 -4.55
CA LEU A 282 15.95 0.49 -5.34
C LEU A 282 16.78 1.51 -4.57
N THR A 283 16.53 1.67 -3.27
CA THR A 283 17.20 2.71 -2.46
C THR A 283 18.37 2.19 -1.64
N GLY A 284 18.44 0.88 -1.39
CA GLY A 284 19.37 0.29 -0.43
C GLY A 284 19.04 0.59 1.04
N LEU A 285 17.86 1.16 1.32
CA LEU A 285 17.46 1.56 2.67
C LEU A 285 16.57 0.49 3.30
N ASN A 286 17.03 -0.11 4.39
CA ASN A 286 16.24 -1.08 5.15
C ASN A 286 15.17 -0.37 5.99
N LEU A 287 13.93 -0.84 5.92
CA LEU A 287 12.79 -0.29 6.67
C LEU A 287 12.99 -0.32 8.18
N ALA A 288 13.78 -1.26 8.70
CA ALA A 288 14.13 -1.33 10.13
C ALA A 288 14.87 -0.07 10.65
N ASN A 289 15.39 0.78 9.76
CA ASN A 289 16.04 2.04 10.14
C ASN A 289 15.08 3.23 10.22
N PHE A 290 13.80 3.01 9.90
CA PHE A 290 12.77 4.04 9.93
C PHE A 290 11.91 3.90 11.18
N ASN A 291 11.05 4.88 11.40
CA ASN A 291 10.06 4.82 12.47
C ASN A 291 8.97 3.79 12.13
N ASP A 292 8.48 3.08 13.11
CA ASP A 292 7.47 2.00 12.96
C ASP A 292 6.15 2.48 12.34
N SER A 293 5.86 3.78 12.38
CA SER A 293 4.70 4.36 11.69
C SER A 293 4.87 4.46 10.16
N LEU A 294 6.09 4.28 9.63
CA LEU A 294 6.35 4.20 8.20
C LEU A 294 6.15 2.77 7.70
N ILE A 295 4.93 2.44 7.35
CA ILE A 295 4.54 1.08 6.93
C ILE A 295 4.76 0.89 5.43
N VAL A 296 4.39 1.90 4.60
CA VAL A 296 4.48 1.83 3.14
C VAL A 296 5.17 3.09 2.60
N PRO A 297 6.50 3.07 2.40
CA PRO A 297 7.25 4.24 1.91
C PRO A 297 6.73 4.83 0.61
N TYR A 298 6.25 4.01 -0.31
CA TYR A 298 5.70 4.46 -1.59
C TYR A 298 4.44 5.33 -1.46
N GLN A 299 3.72 5.22 -0.37
CA GLN A 299 2.52 6.01 -0.09
C GLN A 299 2.77 7.13 0.92
N GLN A 300 3.68 6.89 1.87
CA GLN A 300 3.86 7.76 3.04
C GLN A 300 5.10 8.65 2.97
N LEU A 301 6.15 8.24 2.27
CA LEU A 301 7.45 8.93 2.25
C LEU A 301 7.81 9.49 0.88
N VAL A 302 7.98 8.62 -0.12
CA VAL A 302 8.51 9.00 -1.45
C VAL A 302 7.71 10.10 -2.14
N PRO A 303 6.34 10.10 -2.11
CA PRO A 303 5.56 11.19 -2.72
C PRO A 303 5.84 12.57 -2.12
N ASN A 304 6.32 12.61 -0.87
CA ASN A 304 6.59 13.84 -0.14
C ASN A 304 8.08 14.27 -0.19
N GLN A 305 8.97 13.44 -0.72
CA GLN A 305 10.38 13.78 -0.91
C GLN A 305 10.57 14.57 -2.21
N ASN A 306 11.48 15.55 -2.20
CA ASN A 306 11.79 16.33 -3.40
C ASN A 306 12.71 15.55 -4.35
N ASP A 307 13.71 14.88 -3.81
CA ASP A 307 14.76 14.18 -4.57
C ASP A 307 15.16 12.88 -3.86
N PRO A 308 14.31 11.83 -3.91
CA PRO A 308 14.63 10.56 -3.32
C PRO A 308 15.73 9.86 -4.12
N TYR A 309 16.75 9.35 -3.45
CA TYR A 309 17.81 8.57 -4.07
C TYR A 309 17.31 7.17 -4.47
N SER A 310 17.84 6.70 -5.62
CA SER A 310 17.69 5.30 -6.05
C SER A 310 18.85 4.88 -6.98
N PHE A 311 19.16 3.58 -7.02
CA PHE A 311 20.33 3.07 -7.76
C PHE A 311 20.30 3.36 -9.26
N ASN A 312 19.14 3.36 -9.90
CA ASN A 312 19.00 3.66 -11.33
C ASN A 312 19.53 5.05 -11.71
N GLN A 313 19.56 6.00 -10.77
CA GLN A 313 20.09 7.36 -11.01
C GLN A 313 21.58 7.35 -11.35
N ILE A 314 22.33 6.30 -10.98
CA ILE A 314 23.74 6.14 -11.34
C ILE A 314 23.89 6.07 -12.87
N TRP A 315 23.06 5.27 -13.56
CA TRP A 315 23.04 5.19 -15.03
C TRP A 315 22.54 6.48 -15.66
N MET A 316 21.50 7.09 -15.11
CA MET A 316 20.98 8.35 -15.60
C MET A 316 22.01 9.49 -15.53
N LYS A 317 22.81 9.52 -14.47
CA LYS A 317 23.88 10.51 -14.32
C LYS A 317 24.98 10.34 -15.37
N LYS A 318 25.30 9.09 -15.74
CA LYS A 318 26.36 8.79 -16.71
C LYS A 318 25.87 8.91 -18.17
N TYR A 319 24.69 8.36 -18.47
CA TYR A 319 24.20 8.19 -19.84
C TYR A 319 22.97 9.07 -20.16
N GLY A 320 22.48 9.85 -19.21
CA GLY A 320 21.37 10.77 -19.39
C GLY A 320 19.99 10.10 -19.33
N LYS A 321 19.00 10.85 -19.83
CA LYS A 321 17.64 10.34 -19.94
C LYS A 321 17.62 9.10 -20.85
N ASN A 322 16.74 8.19 -20.62
CA ASN A 322 16.57 6.88 -21.29
C ASN A 322 17.49 5.74 -20.78
N ALA A 323 18.43 6.02 -19.89
CA ALA A 323 19.26 4.99 -19.28
C ALA A 323 18.57 4.20 -18.14
N SER A 324 17.32 4.52 -17.83
CA SER A 324 16.57 3.86 -16.75
C SER A 324 15.11 3.68 -17.13
N THR A 325 14.66 2.42 -17.21
CA THR A 325 13.30 2.06 -17.63
C THR A 325 12.72 1.01 -16.69
N ALA A 326 11.44 1.13 -16.39
CA ALA A 326 10.69 0.18 -15.57
C ALA A 326 9.53 -0.44 -16.35
N VAL A 327 9.26 -1.70 -16.04
CA VAL A 327 8.14 -2.50 -16.57
C VAL A 327 7.36 -3.07 -15.40
N HIS A 328 6.06 -2.86 -15.38
CA HIS A 328 5.14 -3.45 -14.41
C HIS A 328 3.82 -3.78 -15.12
N PRO A 329 3.53 -5.07 -15.41
CA PRO A 329 2.34 -5.48 -16.14
C PRO A 329 1.07 -5.41 -15.29
N PHE A 330 0.84 -4.25 -14.69
CA PHE A 330 -0.34 -3.89 -13.93
C PHE A 330 -0.61 -2.39 -14.06
N GLN A 331 -1.48 -1.84 -13.22
CA GLN A 331 -1.83 -0.41 -13.26
C GLN A 331 -0.79 0.45 -12.58
N GLN A 332 -0.42 1.56 -13.22
CA GLN A 332 0.60 2.49 -12.74
C GLN A 332 0.23 3.22 -11.43
N SER A 333 -1.08 3.37 -11.15
CA SER A 333 -1.56 4.04 -9.93
C SER A 333 -1.35 3.21 -8.67
N MET A 334 -1.23 1.89 -8.80
CA MET A 334 -1.03 1.01 -7.66
C MET A 334 0.27 1.37 -6.92
N TYR A 335 0.16 1.61 -5.61
CA TYR A 335 1.22 2.14 -4.75
C TYR A 335 1.85 3.44 -5.26
N LEU A 336 1.10 4.24 -6.03
CA LEU A 336 1.58 5.51 -6.63
C LEU A 336 2.85 5.32 -7.47
N ARG A 337 3.03 4.18 -8.14
CA ARG A 337 4.24 3.89 -8.93
C ARG A 337 4.49 4.93 -10.00
N ASN A 338 3.45 5.45 -10.66
CA ASN A 338 3.55 6.54 -11.63
C ASN A 338 4.21 7.82 -11.06
N ILE A 339 4.02 8.11 -9.77
CA ILE A 339 4.64 9.23 -9.08
C ILE A 339 6.04 8.83 -8.59
N ASN A 340 6.15 7.70 -7.93
CA ASN A 340 7.38 7.26 -7.26
C ASN A 340 8.50 6.96 -8.25
N TYR A 341 8.23 6.23 -9.34
CA TYR A 341 9.23 5.91 -10.34
C TYR A 341 9.74 7.15 -11.06
N ARG A 342 8.86 8.12 -11.35
CA ARG A 342 9.28 9.43 -11.88
C ARG A 342 10.20 10.17 -10.89
N LYS A 343 9.90 10.14 -9.58
CA LYS A 343 10.76 10.75 -8.55
C LYS A 343 12.09 10.03 -8.39
N PHE A 344 12.11 8.71 -8.54
CA PHE A 344 13.33 7.92 -8.61
C PHE A 344 14.12 8.13 -9.92
N GLY A 345 13.58 8.91 -10.86
CA GLY A 345 14.26 9.26 -12.09
C GLY A 345 14.13 8.23 -13.20
N PHE A 346 13.22 7.26 -13.13
CA PHE A 346 12.92 6.43 -14.29
C PHE A 346 12.35 7.29 -15.42
N SER A 347 12.92 7.15 -16.61
CA SER A 347 12.48 7.90 -17.79
C SER A 347 11.19 7.35 -18.36
N TYR A 348 11.00 6.04 -18.25
CA TYR A 348 9.80 5.35 -18.68
C TYR A 348 9.33 4.34 -17.64
N LEU A 349 8.02 4.29 -17.46
CA LEU A 349 7.33 3.22 -16.75
C LEU A 349 6.28 2.65 -17.71
N TYR A 350 6.50 1.43 -18.19
CA TYR A 350 5.56 0.70 -19.03
C TYR A 350 4.62 -0.13 -18.16
N THR A 351 3.33 0.12 -18.30
CA THR A 351 2.24 -0.54 -17.57
C THR A 351 1.08 -0.82 -18.51
N LEU A 352 0.03 -1.48 -18.02
CA LEU A 352 -1.17 -1.75 -18.83
C LEU A 352 -1.92 -0.45 -19.22
N ASP A 353 -1.81 0.59 -18.40
CA ASP A 353 -2.54 1.87 -18.51
C ASP A 353 -1.62 3.08 -18.67
N SER A 354 -0.32 2.89 -18.90
CA SER A 354 0.62 3.98 -19.17
C SER A 354 0.39 4.60 -20.56
N LYS A 355 0.86 5.83 -20.76
CA LYS A 355 0.73 6.55 -22.06
C LYS A 355 1.26 5.74 -23.25
N ILE A 356 2.30 4.96 -23.04
CA ILE A 356 2.79 3.96 -23.99
C ILE A 356 2.59 2.61 -23.29
N PRO A 357 1.49 1.90 -23.55
CA PRO A 357 1.18 0.66 -22.84
C PRO A 357 2.13 -0.48 -23.25
N LEU A 358 2.15 -1.51 -22.41
CA LEU A 358 2.86 -2.76 -22.74
C LEU A 358 2.29 -3.39 -24.00
N LYS A 359 3.16 -4.03 -24.78
CA LYS A 359 2.78 -4.81 -25.96
C LYS A 359 2.46 -6.25 -25.59
N HIS A 360 3.24 -6.80 -24.66
CA HIS A 360 3.17 -8.18 -24.22
C HIS A 360 2.28 -8.26 -22.99
N THR A 361 1.06 -8.72 -23.17
CA THR A 361 -0.01 -8.70 -22.14
C THR A 361 -0.77 -10.02 -22.05
N GLY A 362 -0.25 -11.09 -22.68
CA GLY A 362 -0.88 -12.40 -22.66
C GLY A 362 -0.92 -12.97 -21.23
N CYS A 363 -2.06 -13.58 -20.89
CA CYS A 363 -2.26 -14.33 -19.66
C CYS A 363 -2.14 -15.83 -19.94
N ILE A 364 -1.93 -16.65 -18.91
CA ILE A 364 -2.03 -18.10 -19.02
C ILE A 364 -3.48 -18.50 -18.70
N ASP A 365 -4.12 -19.15 -19.63
CA ASP A 365 -5.49 -19.67 -19.52
C ASP A 365 -6.47 -18.62 -18.94
N ARG A 366 -7.04 -18.86 -17.75
CA ARG A 366 -8.00 -17.97 -17.09
C ARG A 366 -7.35 -17.05 -16.05
N SER A 367 -6.00 -17.02 -15.96
CA SER A 367 -5.31 -16.13 -15.02
C SER A 367 -5.67 -14.66 -15.33
N PRO A 368 -5.99 -13.85 -14.31
CA PRO A 368 -6.25 -12.43 -14.51
C PRO A 368 -4.98 -11.59 -14.69
N TYR A 369 -3.82 -12.23 -14.57
CA TYR A 369 -2.53 -11.54 -14.59
C TYR A 369 -1.71 -11.90 -15.83
N VAL A 370 -0.96 -10.90 -16.30
CA VAL A 370 0.01 -11.09 -17.39
C VAL A 370 1.06 -12.11 -16.97
N SER A 371 1.37 -13.04 -17.86
CA SER A 371 2.33 -14.10 -17.60
C SER A 371 3.75 -13.55 -17.44
N ASP A 372 4.58 -14.26 -16.69
CA ASP A 372 5.99 -13.92 -16.53
C ASP A 372 6.71 -13.98 -17.89
N SER A 373 6.34 -14.91 -18.77
CA SER A 373 6.86 -15.00 -20.14
C SER A 373 6.66 -13.69 -20.90
N GLU A 374 5.47 -13.13 -20.89
CA GLU A 374 5.15 -11.85 -21.54
C GLU A 374 5.87 -10.68 -20.87
N ALA A 375 5.96 -10.71 -19.54
CA ALA A 375 6.70 -9.69 -18.79
C ALA A 375 8.20 -9.70 -19.15
N TYR A 376 8.82 -10.88 -19.26
CA TYR A 376 10.22 -11.02 -19.70
C TYR A 376 10.40 -10.63 -21.16
N GLN A 377 9.44 -10.96 -22.05
CA GLN A 377 9.50 -10.53 -23.45
C GLN A 377 9.52 -9.01 -23.57
N SER A 378 8.81 -8.29 -22.68
CA SER A 378 8.87 -6.83 -22.62
C SER A 378 10.28 -6.31 -22.30
N ILE A 379 11.03 -7.00 -21.45
CA ILE A 379 12.44 -6.67 -21.17
C ILE A 379 13.34 -6.97 -22.36
N LEU A 380 13.15 -8.11 -23.04
CA LEU A 380 13.90 -8.46 -24.23
C LEU A 380 13.72 -7.43 -25.34
N ASP A 381 12.49 -6.98 -25.59
CA ASP A 381 12.21 -5.89 -26.55
C ASP A 381 12.95 -4.59 -26.22
N LEU A 382 13.11 -4.27 -24.92
CA LEU A 382 13.86 -3.08 -24.49
C LEU A 382 15.37 -3.25 -24.73
N LEU A 383 15.91 -4.45 -24.52
CA LEU A 383 17.30 -4.77 -24.80
C LEU A 383 17.59 -4.69 -26.30
N ASP A 384 16.72 -5.26 -27.14
CA ASP A 384 16.87 -5.28 -28.60
C ASP A 384 16.87 -3.88 -29.19
N ARG A 385 16.04 -2.97 -28.70
CA ARG A 385 16.01 -1.56 -29.13
C ARG A 385 17.33 -0.83 -28.88
N GLN A 386 18.15 -1.31 -27.97
CA GLN A 386 19.41 -0.67 -27.57
C GLN A 386 20.65 -1.38 -28.10
N GLN A 387 20.52 -2.46 -28.87
CA GLN A 387 21.68 -3.20 -29.40
C GLN A 387 22.67 -2.30 -30.18
N ASP A 388 22.18 -1.25 -30.85
CA ASP A 388 22.99 -0.27 -31.55
C ASP A 388 23.58 0.84 -30.65
N SER A 389 23.21 0.85 -29.37
CA SER A 389 23.65 1.84 -28.38
C SER A 389 24.88 1.35 -27.62
N LYS A 390 25.92 2.16 -27.56
CA LYS A 390 27.12 1.89 -26.72
C LYS A 390 26.86 2.19 -25.22
N SER A 391 25.67 2.57 -24.84
CA SER A 391 25.32 2.93 -23.46
C SER A 391 24.62 1.79 -22.73
N SER A 392 25.09 1.48 -21.54
CA SER A 392 24.42 0.55 -20.63
C SER A 392 23.21 1.19 -19.98
N GLN A 393 22.29 0.39 -19.48
CA GLN A 393 21.04 0.85 -18.88
C GLN A 393 20.68 0.10 -17.59
N PHE A 394 19.78 0.69 -16.82
CA PHE A 394 19.12 0.04 -15.69
C PHE A 394 17.68 -0.28 -16.05
N LEU A 395 17.31 -1.55 -15.98
CA LEU A 395 15.96 -2.02 -16.23
C LEU A 395 15.36 -2.59 -14.94
N GLN A 396 14.16 -2.18 -14.61
CA GLN A 396 13.38 -2.73 -13.49
C GLN A 396 12.17 -3.48 -14.03
N LEU A 397 11.99 -4.73 -13.59
CA LEU A 397 10.78 -5.51 -13.85
C LEU A 397 10.15 -5.92 -12.51
N VAL A 398 8.86 -5.69 -12.39
CA VAL A 398 8.03 -6.26 -11.30
C VAL A 398 6.94 -7.08 -11.95
N THR A 399 6.96 -8.41 -11.78
CA THR A 399 6.01 -9.33 -12.41
C THR A 399 4.68 -9.41 -11.66
N MET A 400 3.68 -10.08 -12.22
CA MET A 400 2.33 -10.19 -11.64
C MET A 400 1.75 -11.61 -11.68
N GLN A 401 2.33 -12.56 -12.42
CA GLN A 401 1.72 -13.88 -12.64
C GLN A 401 1.30 -14.59 -11.35
N ASN A 402 2.16 -14.53 -10.33
CA ASN A 402 1.95 -15.24 -9.06
C ASN A 402 1.22 -14.38 -8.00
N HIS A 403 0.61 -13.25 -8.40
CA HIS A 403 -0.09 -12.38 -7.47
C HIS A 403 -1.43 -12.99 -7.02
N MET A 404 -1.74 -12.87 -5.73
CA MET A 404 -3.07 -13.24 -5.22
C MET A 404 -4.20 -12.38 -5.84
N PRO A 405 -5.47 -12.82 -5.84
CA PRO A 405 -5.97 -14.07 -5.29
C PRO A 405 -5.61 -15.27 -6.18
N TYR A 406 -5.27 -16.38 -5.53
CA TYR A 406 -5.09 -17.66 -6.22
C TYR A 406 -6.46 -18.24 -6.60
N GLY A 407 -6.47 -19.06 -7.63
CA GLY A 407 -7.70 -19.65 -8.12
C GLY A 407 -7.44 -20.76 -9.13
N ASP A 408 -8.46 -21.51 -9.45
CA ASP A 408 -8.41 -22.53 -10.51
C ASP A 408 -8.34 -21.85 -11.90
N TYR A 409 -7.19 -21.26 -12.17
CA TYR A 409 -6.94 -20.49 -13.40
C TYR A 409 -6.35 -21.34 -14.52
N TYR A 410 -5.58 -22.37 -14.18
CA TYR A 410 -4.78 -23.13 -15.14
C TYR A 410 -5.51 -24.37 -15.61
N ASP A 411 -5.56 -24.62 -16.91
CA ASP A 411 -6.19 -25.79 -17.51
C ASP A 411 -5.39 -27.07 -17.25
N ASN A 412 -4.08 -26.94 -17.07
CA ASN A 412 -3.18 -28.02 -16.71
C ASN A 412 -2.39 -27.65 -15.45
N ASN A 413 -2.71 -28.29 -14.33
CA ASN A 413 -1.96 -28.15 -13.09
C ASN A 413 -1.14 -29.44 -12.87
N GLU A 414 0.15 -29.39 -13.20
CA GLU A 414 1.09 -30.52 -13.07
C GLU A 414 1.36 -30.90 -11.60
N PHE A 415 0.97 -30.04 -10.65
CA PHE A 415 1.20 -30.21 -9.22
C PHE A 415 -0.07 -30.45 -8.40
N SER A 416 -1.17 -30.76 -9.08
CA SER A 416 -2.47 -31.08 -8.44
C SER A 416 -2.42 -32.31 -7.52
N ASP A 417 -1.38 -33.14 -7.63
CA ASP A 417 -1.13 -34.31 -6.80
C ASP A 417 -0.21 -34.05 -5.59
N ALA A 418 0.05 -32.80 -5.28
CA ALA A 418 0.84 -32.44 -4.12
C ALA A 418 0.28 -33.09 -2.83
N ASN A 419 1.14 -33.78 -2.09
CA ASN A 419 0.78 -34.30 -0.78
C ASN A 419 0.85 -33.18 0.26
N ILE A 420 -0.31 -32.82 0.79
CA ILE A 420 -0.48 -31.68 1.71
C ILE A 420 -0.98 -32.20 3.04
N SER A 421 -0.31 -31.80 4.13
CA SER A 421 -0.66 -32.19 5.49
C SER A 421 -2.10 -31.80 5.86
N GLU A 422 -2.77 -32.67 6.62
CA GLU A 422 -4.08 -32.39 7.20
C GLU A 422 -4.03 -31.29 8.28
N ASP A 423 -2.84 -30.96 8.79
CA ASP A 423 -2.65 -29.88 9.76
C ASP A 423 -2.86 -28.48 9.15
N LEU A 424 -2.83 -28.35 7.81
CA LEU A 424 -3.14 -27.12 7.10
C LEU A 424 -4.65 -26.93 6.96
N SER A 425 -5.10 -25.70 7.08
CA SER A 425 -6.50 -25.33 6.88
C SER A 425 -6.98 -25.61 5.45
N ASP A 426 -8.28 -25.78 5.25
CA ASP A 426 -8.86 -25.99 3.91
C ASP A 426 -8.50 -24.86 2.93
N GLY A 427 -8.42 -23.62 3.41
CA GLY A 427 -8.01 -22.48 2.60
C GLY A 427 -6.55 -22.52 2.17
N GLU A 428 -5.65 -22.96 3.06
CA GLU A 428 -4.23 -23.12 2.75
C GLU A 428 -4.02 -24.26 1.77
N ARG A 429 -4.67 -25.41 1.99
CA ARG A 429 -4.64 -26.54 1.07
C ARG A 429 -5.16 -26.16 -0.31
N TRP A 430 -6.26 -25.41 -0.37
CA TRP A 430 -6.81 -24.92 -1.63
C TRP A 430 -5.84 -24.00 -2.37
N ASN A 431 -5.22 -23.04 -1.68
CA ASN A 431 -4.23 -22.14 -2.27
C ASN A 431 -2.98 -22.84 -2.80
N ILE A 432 -2.57 -23.96 -2.17
CA ILE A 432 -1.42 -24.76 -2.63
C ILE A 432 -1.78 -25.57 -3.89
N ASN A 433 -3.03 -26.05 -3.98
CA ASN A 433 -3.48 -26.88 -5.08
C ASN A 433 -3.93 -26.10 -6.32
N THR A 434 -4.07 -24.79 -6.23
CA THR A 434 -4.54 -23.94 -7.34
C THR A 434 -3.44 -23.04 -7.89
#